data_f4599ec80a76201264bc5904b840778e
#
_entry.id   f4599ec80a76201264bc5904b840778e
#
_cell.length_a   1.000
_cell.length_b   1.000
_cell.length_c   1.000
_cell.angle_alpha   90.00
_cell.angle_beta   90.00
_cell.angle_gamma   90.00
#
_symmetry.space_group_name_H-M   'P 1'
#
loop_
_entity.id
_entity.type
_entity.pdbx_description
1 polymer ?
#
loop_
_entity_poly.entity_id
_entity_poly.type
_entity_poly.pdbx_seq_one_letter_code
_entity_poly.pdbx_strand_id
1 'polypeptide(L)'
;DGYSIFASICYEVAFQDLFFKYGSQSNLLFSASNDAWFGETIGPHQHLQIARYRAAENRKPLVRSTTSGISAVVDEKGKIIDFIEIDDEISKRNNSQELSLKINLFRGATPINSYGKMPIIVLLLTILMVSSYLKLRRISEN
;
A
#
# COMPACT_ATOMS: atom_id res chain seq x y z
N ASP A 1 17.70 -0.08 -20.86
CA ASP A 1 17.12 -0.51 -19.59
C ASP A 1 16.44 0.68 -18.89
N GLY A 2 15.14 0.84 -19.15
CA GLY A 2 14.34 1.93 -18.56
C GLY A 2 13.83 1.57 -17.18
N TYR A 3 13.62 2.60 -16.33
CA TYR A 3 12.85 2.49 -15.11
C TYR A 3 11.39 2.86 -15.40
N SER A 4 10.46 2.18 -14.74
CA SER A 4 9.03 2.47 -14.84
C SER A 4 8.47 2.87 -13.48
N ILE A 5 7.59 3.87 -13.49
CA ILE A 5 6.90 4.38 -12.30
C ILE A 5 5.42 4.13 -12.49
N PHE A 6 4.77 3.56 -11.50
CA PHE A 6 3.32 3.55 -11.41
C PHE A 6 2.87 4.71 -10.52
N ALA A 7 2.09 5.62 -11.09
CA ALA A 7 1.55 6.78 -10.39
C ALA A 7 0.07 6.57 -10.06
N SER A 8 -0.31 6.87 -8.83
CA SER A 8 -1.69 6.90 -8.34
C SER A 8 -2.05 8.30 -7.83
N ILE A 9 -3.30 8.68 -7.99
CA ILE A 9 -3.80 9.98 -7.59
C ILE A 9 -4.80 9.83 -6.46
N CYS A 10 -4.52 10.51 -5.34
CA CYS A 10 -5.41 10.63 -4.19
C CYS A 10 -5.88 9.24 -3.70
N TYR A 11 -7.19 9.03 -3.63
CA TYR A 11 -7.80 7.81 -3.10
C TYR A 11 -7.57 6.55 -3.96
N GLU A 12 -7.00 6.67 -5.15
CA GLU A 12 -6.61 5.51 -5.97
C GLU A 12 -5.66 4.56 -5.22
N VAL A 13 -4.89 5.07 -4.28
CA VAL A 13 -4.01 4.25 -3.43
C VAL A 13 -4.78 3.21 -2.62
N ALA A 14 -6.08 3.41 -2.37
CA ALA A 14 -6.94 2.46 -1.68
C ALA A 14 -7.32 1.24 -2.55
N PHE A 15 -7.29 1.37 -3.88
CA PHE A 15 -7.68 0.30 -4.79
C PHE A 15 -6.52 -0.66 -5.05
N GLN A 16 -6.48 -1.74 -4.30
CA GLN A 16 -5.43 -2.77 -4.34
C GLN A 16 -5.21 -3.35 -5.74
N ASP A 17 -6.30 -3.56 -6.50
CA ASP A 17 -6.23 -4.19 -7.83
C ASP A 17 -5.45 -3.36 -8.86
N LEU A 18 -5.48 -2.02 -8.74
CA LEU A 18 -4.65 -1.14 -9.57
C LEU A 18 -3.16 -1.39 -9.32
N PHE A 19 -2.78 -1.52 -8.05
CA PHE A 19 -1.40 -1.78 -7.65
C PHE A 19 -0.96 -3.18 -8.03
N PHE A 20 -1.82 -4.18 -7.96
CA PHE A 20 -1.49 -5.53 -8.42
C PHE A 20 -1.25 -5.58 -9.92
N LYS A 21 -2.11 -4.90 -10.69
CA LYS A 21 -2.03 -4.89 -12.15
C LYS A 21 -0.85 -4.07 -12.69
N TYR A 22 -0.68 -2.84 -12.20
CA TYR A 22 0.28 -1.89 -12.75
C TYR A 22 1.52 -1.71 -11.88
N GLY A 23 1.38 -1.73 -10.55
CA GLY A 23 2.48 -1.62 -9.61
C GLY A 23 3.48 -2.77 -9.73
N SER A 24 3.01 -3.99 -10.00
CA SER A 24 3.89 -5.15 -10.21
C SER A 24 4.86 -4.98 -11.39
N GLN A 25 4.48 -4.21 -12.40
CA GLN A 25 5.26 -3.95 -13.61
C GLN A 25 6.20 -2.75 -13.47
N SER A 26 6.08 -1.99 -12.38
CA SER A 26 6.89 -0.80 -12.11
C SER A 26 8.11 -1.12 -11.24
N ASN A 27 9.03 -0.15 -11.14
CA ASN A 27 10.18 -0.19 -10.24
C ASN A 27 9.97 0.68 -9.00
N LEU A 28 9.09 1.67 -9.13
CA LEU A 28 8.75 2.67 -8.12
C LEU A 28 7.24 2.92 -8.14
N LEU A 29 6.66 3.07 -6.97
CA LEU A 29 5.29 3.54 -6.80
C LEU A 29 5.32 5.02 -6.43
N PHE A 30 4.43 5.80 -7.03
CA PHE A 30 4.24 7.21 -6.72
C PHE A 30 2.78 7.46 -6.36
N SER A 31 2.53 8.29 -5.35
CA SER A 31 1.19 8.71 -4.95
C SER A 31 1.15 10.21 -4.74
N ALA A 32 0.38 10.92 -5.57
CA ALA A 32 0.08 12.32 -5.37
C ALA A 32 -1.28 12.48 -4.69
N SER A 33 -1.38 13.32 -3.67
CA SER A 33 -2.63 13.52 -2.92
C SER A 33 -2.77 14.93 -2.40
N ASN A 34 -4.01 15.27 -2.06
CA ASN A 34 -4.34 16.42 -1.21
C ASN A 34 -5.26 15.90 -0.11
N ASP A 35 -4.77 15.88 1.13
CA ASP A 35 -5.48 15.33 2.27
C ASP A 35 -6.22 16.42 3.10
N ALA A 36 -6.26 17.67 2.62
CA ALA A 36 -6.91 18.80 3.31
C ALA A 36 -8.38 18.54 3.69
N TRP A 37 -9.09 17.76 2.88
CA TRP A 37 -10.49 17.42 3.11
C TRP A 37 -10.73 16.49 4.32
N PHE A 38 -9.69 15.84 4.84
CA PHE A 38 -9.76 15.09 6.10
C PHE A 38 -9.77 15.99 7.34
N GLY A 39 -9.32 17.28 7.21
CA GLY A 39 -9.17 18.20 8.34
C GLY A 39 -8.21 17.64 9.40
N GLU A 40 -8.40 18.06 10.65
CA GLU A 40 -7.60 17.63 11.81
C GLU A 40 -8.02 16.25 12.35
N THR A 41 -8.21 15.28 11.47
CA THR A 41 -8.59 13.91 11.84
C THR A 41 -7.42 12.93 11.66
N ILE A 42 -7.62 11.68 12.06
CA ILE A 42 -6.67 10.59 11.81
C ILE A 42 -6.56 10.22 10.32
N GLY A 43 -7.41 10.80 9.46
CA GLY A 43 -7.52 10.48 8.04
C GLY A 43 -6.20 10.48 7.26
N PRO A 44 -5.37 11.54 7.34
CA PRO A 44 -4.06 11.59 6.66
C PRO A 44 -3.14 10.43 7.06
N HIS A 45 -3.11 10.07 8.35
CA HIS A 45 -2.31 8.94 8.83
C HIS A 45 -2.84 7.60 8.31
N GLN A 46 -4.15 7.40 8.27
CA GLN A 46 -4.76 6.19 7.70
C GLN A 46 -4.49 6.09 6.20
N HIS A 47 -4.56 7.21 5.49
CA HIS A 47 -4.27 7.28 4.06
C HIS A 47 -2.79 6.94 3.76
N LEU A 48 -1.85 7.45 4.56
CA LEU A 48 -0.44 7.04 4.49
C LEU A 48 -0.28 5.56 4.83
N GLN A 49 -1.00 5.04 5.82
CA GLN A 49 -0.94 3.62 6.17
C GLN A 49 -1.36 2.71 5.01
N ILE A 50 -2.40 3.11 4.25
CA ILE A 50 -2.81 2.39 3.03
C ILE A 50 -1.65 2.40 2.01
N ALA A 51 -1.01 3.54 1.78
CA ALA A 51 0.13 3.65 0.86
C ALA A 51 1.30 2.74 1.29
N ARG A 52 1.58 2.61 2.59
CA ARG A 52 2.58 1.68 3.13
C ARG A 52 2.28 0.23 2.81
N TYR A 53 0.99 -0.17 2.90
CA TYR A 53 0.59 -1.52 2.48
C TYR A 53 0.82 -1.73 0.99
N ARG A 54 0.53 -0.74 0.14
CA ARG A 54 0.81 -0.85 -1.32
C ARG A 54 2.29 -1.09 -1.59
N ALA A 55 3.17 -0.36 -0.89
CA ALA A 55 4.63 -0.57 -1.00
C ALA A 55 5.03 -2.01 -0.63
N ALA A 56 4.57 -2.49 0.53
CA ALA A 56 4.90 -3.82 1.04
C ALA A 56 4.34 -4.95 0.16
N GLU A 57 3.09 -4.86 -0.27
CA GLU A 57 2.42 -5.85 -1.12
C GLU A 57 3.11 -6.01 -2.48
N ASN A 58 3.60 -4.91 -3.04
CA ASN A 58 4.28 -4.92 -4.32
C ASN A 58 5.80 -5.13 -4.21
N ARG A 59 6.37 -5.08 -2.99
CA ARG A 59 7.82 -5.08 -2.76
C ARG A 59 8.51 -3.99 -3.58
N LYS A 60 7.91 -2.79 -3.60
CA LYS A 60 8.41 -1.62 -4.30
C LYS A 60 8.46 -0.44 -3.35
N PRO A 61 9.49 0.41 -3.42
CA PRO A 61 9.48 1.68 -2.71
C PRO A 61 8.32 2.54 -3.23
N LEU A 62 7.80 3.39 -2.35
CA LEU A 62 6.73 4.32 -2.68
C LEU A 62 7.12 5.73 -2.22
N VAL A 63 7.00 6.67 -3.15
CA VAL A 63 7.11 8.11 -2.86
C VAL A 63 5.70 8.69 -2.83
N ARG A 64 5.32 9.27 -1.71
CA ARG A 64 4.05 9.98 -1.55
C ARG A 64 4.33 11.47 -1.45
N SER A 65 3.67 12.25 -2.29
CA SER A 65 3.69 13.72 -2.27
C SER A 65 2.29 14.24 -2.00
N THR A 66 2.14 15.09 -1.01
CA THR A 66 0.85 15.70 -0.64
C THR A 66 0.99 17.22 -0.51
N THR A 67 -0.04 17.95 -0.89
CA THR A 67 -0.12 19.40 -0.67
C THR A 67 -0.56 19.72 0.75
N SER A 68 -1.35 18.86 1.38
CA SER A 68 -1.73 18.86 2.79
C SER A 68 -1.72 17.43 3.29
N GLY A 69 -1.33 17.19 4.54
CA GLY A 69 -1.16 15.87 5.12
C GLY A 69 0.30 15.40 5.12
N ILE A 70 0.56 14.11 4.91
CA ILE A 70 1.88 13.52 5.12
C ILE A 70 2.51 13.10 3.79
N SER A 71 3.55 13.83 3.39
CA SER A 71 4.48 13.43 2.33
C SER A 71 5.53 12.49 2.91
N ALA A 72 5.81 11.38 2.25
CA ALA A 72 6.69 10.36 2.81
C ALA A 72 7.39 9.55 1.72
N VAL A 73 8.55 9.02 2.09
CA VAL A 73 9.24 7.97 1.34
C VAL A 73 9.17 6.68 2.13
N VAL A 74 8.67 5.63 1.49
CA VAL A 74 8.42 4.31 2.08
C VAL A 74 9.26 3.28 1.35
N ASP A 75 9.92 2.39 2.10
CA ASP A 75 10.70 1.30 1.52
C ASP A 75 9.81 0.15 0.99
N GLU A 76 10.44 -0.83 0.36
CA GLU A 76 9.79 -2.01 -0.21
C GLU A 76 9.17 -2.97 0.84
N LYS A 77 9.37 -2.69 2.12
CA LYS A 77 8.76 -3.43 3.25
C LYS A 77 7.62 -2.66 3.91
N GLY A 78 7.30 -1.47 3.39
CA GLY A 78 6.28 -0.60 3.97
C GLY A 78 6.75 0.21 5.18
N LYS A 79 8.08 0.28 5.44
CA LYS A 79 8.63 1.12 6.49
C LYS A 79 8.82 2.53 5.96
N ILE A 80 8.40 3.53 6.73
CA ILE A 80 8.68 4.93 6.43
C ILE A 80 10.18 5.17 6.62
N ILE A 81 10.86 5.65 5.57
CA ILE A 81 12.28 6.05 5.61
C ILE A 81 12.38 7.45 6.15
N ASP A 82 11.54 8.35 5.59
CA ASP A 82 11.49 9.76 6.01
C ASP A 82 10.13 10.36 5.63
N PHE A 83 9.72 11.45 6.28
CA PHE A 83 8.43 12.10 6.02
C PHE A 83 8.44 13.58 6.37
N ILE A 84 7.52 14.32 5.76
CA ILE A 84 7.16 15.69 6.08
C ILE A 84 5.65 15.73 6.32
N GLU A 85 5.23 16.26 7.44
CA GLU A 85 3.84 16.54 7.74
C GLU A 85 3.54 18.01 7.43
N ILE A 86 2.58 18.23 6.54
CA ILE A 86 2.21 19.56 6.07
C ILE A 86 0.80 19.85 6.57
N ASP A 87 0.68 20.80 7.49
CA ASP A 87 -0.60 21.33 7.91
C ASP A 87 -1.11 22.44 6.94
N ASP A 88 -2.37 22.83 7.09
CA ASP A 88 -2.98 23.84 6.26
C ASP A 88 -2.33 25.22 6.42
N GLU A 89 -1.73 25.51 7.56
CA GLU A 89 -1.01 26.77 7.83
C GLU A 89 0.32 26.84 7.07
N ILE A 90 1.06 25.72 7.03
CA ILE A 90 2.31 25.61 6.26
C ILE A 90 2.01 25.69 4.76
N SER A 91 0.94 25.03 4.30
CA SER A 91 0.50 25.07 2.91
C SER A 91 0.16 26.49 2.45
N LYS A 92 -0.53 27.28 3.27
CA LYS A 92 -0.90 28.66 2.99
C LYS A 92 0.30 29.63 2.93
N ARG A 93 1.41 29.31 3.59
CA ARG A 93 2.60 30.18 3.64
C ARG A 93 3.55 30.03 2.45
N ASN A 94 3.19 29.25 1.44
CA ASN A 94 4.05 28.97 0.27
C ASN A 94 5.45 28.41 0.64
N ASN A 95 5.57 27.77 1.78
CA ASN A 95 6.81 27.12 2.24
C ASN A 95 6.88 25.72 1.66
N SER A 96 7.50 25.58 0.49
CA SER A 96 7.79 24.25 -0.06
C SER A 96 8.87 23.57 0.79
N GLN A 97 8.59 22.35 1.23
CA GLN A 97 9.57 21.48 1.90
C GLN A 97 10.00 20.39 0.91
N GLU A 98 11.25 19.98 0.99
CA GLU A 98 11.84 19.01 0.08
C GLU A 98 12.41 17.82 0.86
N LEU A 99 12.11 16.61 0.36
CA LEU A 99 12.74 15.36 0.77
C LEU A 99 13.68 14.88 -0.35
N SER A 100 14.96 14.74 -0.04
CA SER A 100 15.95 14.20 -0.99
C SER A 100 16.59 12.94 -0.42
N LEU A 101 16.24 11.78 -1.02
CA LEU A 101 16.67 10.47 -0.53
C LEU A 101 17.11 9.56 -1.67
N LYS A 102 18.07 8.68 -1.39
CA LYS A 102 18.42 7.58 -2.28
C LYS A 102 17.58 6.37 -1.93
N ILE A 103 16.85 5.83 -2.91
CA ILE A 103 16.03 4.64 -2.76
C ILE A 103 16.50 3.54 -3.72
N ASN A 104 16.42 2.30 -3.28
CA ASN A 104 16.69 1.14 -4.13
C ASN A 104 15.45 0.79 -4.93
N LEU A 105 15.60 0.61 -6.24
CA LEU A 105 14.52 0.23 -7.12
C LEU A 105 14.49 -1.29 -7.30
N PHE A 106 13.31 -1.88 -7.27
CA PHE A 106 13.12 -3.33 -7.35
C PHE A 106 12.32 -3.72 -8.59
N ARG A 107 12.67 -4.88 -9.17
CA ARG A 107 11.94 -5.50 -10.29
C ARG A 107 11.27 -6.80 -9.82
N GLY A 108 10.26 -7.21 -10.56
CA GLY A 108 9.55 -8.47 -10.33
C GLY A 108 8.21 -8.28 -9.63
N ALA A 109 7.41 -9.34 -9.59
CA ALA A 109 6.12 -9.40 -8.96
C ALA A 109 6.19 -10.22 -7.66
N THR A 110 5.34 -9.92 -6.71
CA THR A 110 5.17 -10.70 -5.48
C THR A 110 4.17 -11.83 -5.71
N PRO A 111 4.15 -12.87 -4.85
CA PRO A 111 3.10 -13.90 -4.93
C PRO A 111 1.68 -13.32 -4.87
N ILE A 112 1.45 -12.27 -4.09
CA ILE A 112 0.14 -11.63 -4.02
C ILE A 112 -0.22 -10.89 -5.32
N ASN A 113 0.76 -10.34 -6.04
CA ASN A 113 0.53 -9.77 -7.37
C ASN A 113 0.14 -10.85 -8.40
N SER A 114 0.75 -12.05 -8.30
CA SER A 114 0.57 -13.13 -9.26
C SER A 114 -0.71 -13.93 -9.04
N TYR A 115 -1.02 -14.22 -7.79
CA TYR A 115 -2.12 -15.12 -7.41
C TYR A 115 -3.28 -14.40 -6.70
N GLY A 116 -3.12 -13.11 -6.37
CA GLY A 116 -4.11 -12.34 -5.63
C GLY A 116 -4.47 -12.97 -4.28
N LYS A 117 -5.74 -12.93 -3.95
CA LYS A 117 -6.28 -13.49 -2.68
C LYS A 117 -6.63 -14.99 -2.78
N MET A 118 -6.55 -15.59 -3.98
CA MET A 118 -7.00 -16.97 -4.22
C MET A 118 -6.34 -18.01 -3.32
N PRO A 119 -5.00 -18.00 -3.06
CA PRO A 119 -4.37 -18.98 -2.17
C PRO A 119 -4.93 -18.96 -0.74
N ILE A 120 -5.23 -17.77 -0.23
CA ILE A 120 -5.80 -17.60 1.13
C ILE A 120 -7.23 -18.15 1.16
N ILE A 121 -8.04 -17.85 0.14
CA ILE A 121 -9.43 -18.35 0.04
C ILE A 121 -9.43 -19.88 -0.01
N VAL A 122 -8.57 -20.49 -0.85
CA VAL A 122 -8.46 -21.95 -0.96
C VAL A 122 -8.04 -22.55 0.36
N LEU A 123 -7.06 -21.96 1.05
CA LEU A 123 -6.61 -22.43 2.38
C LEU A 123 -7.76 -22.38 3.40
N LEU A 124 -8.51 -21.30 3.46
CA LEU A 124 -9.65 -21.17 4.38
C LEU A 124 -10.74 -22.19 4.07
N LEU A 125 -11.07 -22.41 2.81
CA LEU A 125 -12.06 -23.41 2.41
C LEU A 125 -11.61 -24.82 2.75
N THR A 126 -10.34 -25.16 2.56
CA THR A 126 -9.80 -26.48 2.96
C THR A 126 -9.86 -26.68 4.47
N ILE A 127 -9.51 -25.67 5.27
CA ILE A 127 -9.62 -25.75 6.74
C ILE A 127 -11.09 -25.96 7.15
N LEU A 128 -12.03 -25.25 6.56
CA LEU A 128 -13.46 -25.41 6.83
C LEU A 128 -13.95 -26.83 6.46
N MET A 129 -13.58 -27.35 5.31
CA MET A 129 -13.96 -28.71 4.88
C MET A 129 -13.40 -29.78 5.82
N VAL A 130 -12.12 -29.69 6.19
CA VAL A 130 -11.49 -30.62 7.13
C VAL A 130 -12.16 -30.54 8.50
N SER A 131 -12.41 -29.36 9.02
CA SER A 131 -13.11 -29.16 10.30
C SER A 131 -14.51 -29.76 10.29
N SER A 132 -15.26 -29.55 9.22
CA SER A 132 -16.61 -30.10 9.05
C SER A 132 -16.60 -31.63 8.97
N TYR A 133 -15.65 -32.18 8.21
CA TYR A 133 -15.47 -33.63 8.09
C TYR A 133 -15.15 -34.29 9.42
N LEU A 134 -14.22 -33.73 10.20
CA LEU A 134 -13.85 -34.25 11.52
C LEU A 134 -15.01 -34.18 12.52
N LYS A 135 -15.83 -33.12 12.44
CA LYS A 135 -17.05 -32.98 13.27
C LYS A 135 -18.10 -34.05 12.93
N LEU A 136 -18.37 -34.29 11.64
CA LEU A 136 -19.31 -35.31 11.18
C LEU A 136 -18.86 -36.71 11.58
N ARG A 137 -17.58 -37.03 11.41
CA ARG A 137 -16.99 -38.31 11.83
C ARG A 137 -17.20 -38.56 13.33
N ARG A 138 -16.92 -37.56 14.17
CA ARG A 138 -17.10 -37.65 15.64
C ARG A 138 -18.57 -37.91 16.04
N ILE A 139 -19.52 -37.38 15.28
CA ILE A 139 -20.96 -37.62 15.52
C ILE A 139 -21.36 -39.04 15.11
N SER A 140 -20.72 -39.62 14.10
CA SER A 140 -20.97 -40.98 13.61
C SER A 140 -20.40 -42.07 14.49
N GLU A 141 -19.38 -41.75 15.31
CA GLU A 141 -18.69 -42.72 16.21
C GLU A 141 -19.28 -42.74 17.63
N ASN A 142 -20.24 -41.82 17.95
CA ASN A 142 -21.02 -41.81 19.19
C ASN A 142 -22.45 -42.25 18.95
#